data_4c1a5d17adaf571e2f8b6fda5b5dad6f
#
_entry.id   4c1a5d17adaf571e2f8b6fda5b5dad6f
#
_cell.length_a   1.000
_cell.length_b   1.000
_cell.length_c   1.000
_cell.angle_alpha   90.00
_cell.angle_beta   90.00
_cell.angle_gamma   90.00
#
_symmetry.space_group_name_H-M   'P 1'
#
loop_
_entity.id
_entity.type
_entity.pdbx_description
1 polymer ?
#
loop_
_entity_poly.entity_id
_entity_poly.type
_entity_poly.pdbx_seq_one_letter_code
_entity_poly.pdbx_strand_id
1 'polypeptide(L)'
;MGALGGHMNHLWEDLDITFSELREVFSAATSGDLEVTEKADGINMFFTVDSSGNTRFARNSTEIKNGGLTQAKMTSNYRGHGAERPFAEGVEAISQLVSKDYWPLGFSRKNWVNCDMIHKEHPQTLHYSECAIVIHNASAWSAGKRLSRVDLSKQFNILAENISQHTVPVNGLSWHGYGPIKVELPDVRGSGISTEAEAAFRVIFENTGLDWESTLEDFTYYSLMAGAVGDLNISHARKIQLVEAILGRENSLRLIDIKKGLLPEYAARVSAIGAKKNRFRVLGEALKPIDKIVTRFGSKLLRNTHSILIKNPIEECDRLQAACI
;
A
#
# COMPACT_ATOMS: atom_id res chain seq x y z
N MET A 1 2.75 -14.05 1.80
CA MET A 1 3.66 -13.07 2.43
C MET A 1 2.77 -11.93 2.85
N GLY A 2 2.71 -11.57 4.14
CA GLY A 2 1.86 -10.48 4.61
C GLY A 2 2.44 -9.16 4.14
N ALA A 3 1.61 -8.33 3.52
CA ALA A 3 1.96 -6.95 3.23
C ALA A 3 2.34 -6.26 4.55
N LEU A 4 3.50 -5.64 4.60
CA LEU A 4 3.88 -4.75 5.68
C LEU A 4 3.24 -3.40 5.45
N GLY A 5 2.82 -2.74 6.52
CA GLY A 5 2.29 -1.39 6.47
C GLY A 5 3.29 -0.37 5.93
N GLY A 6 3.37 -0.28 4.65
CA GLY A 6 4.23 0.58 3.83
C GLY A 6 3.98 0.31 2.36
N HIS A 7 3.33 -0.80 2.04
CA HIS A 7 2.64 -0.97 0.78
C HIS A 7 1.55 0.09 0.66
N MET A 8 1.30 0.58 -0.53
CA MET A 8 0.06 1.28 -0.81
C MET A 8 -1.09 0.36 -0.40
N ASN A 9 -1.93 0.83 0.49
CA ASN A 9 -3.05 0.06 0.99
C ASN A 9 -3.99 -0.24 -0.19
N HIS A 10 -4.44 -1.47 -0.28
CA HIS A 10 -5.61 -1.76 -1.09
C HIS A 10 -6.83 -1.09 -0.45
N LEU A 11 -7.82 -0.76 -1.25
CA LEU A 11 -9.04 -0.12 -0.80
C LEU A 11 -9.70 -0.85 0.39
N TRP A 12 -9.62 -2.19 0.41
CA TRP A 12 -10.14 -3.04 1.49
C TRP A 12 -9.29 -3.08 2.77
N GLU A 13 -8.21 -2.34 2.83
CA GLU A 13 -7.40 -2.19 4.04
C GLU A 13 -7.82 -0.97 4.85
N ASP A 14 -8.55 -0.04 4.23
CA ASP A 14 -9.15 1.13 4.88
C ASP A 14 -10.66 1.14 4.65
N LEU A 15 -11.37 0.36 5.47
CA LEU A 15 -12.80 0.18 5.34
C LEU A 15 -13.62 1.34 5.96
N ASP A 16 -12.96 2.23 6.69
CA ASP A 16 -13.62 3.36 7.36
C ASP A 16 -13.90 4.54 6.39
N ILE A 17 -13.32 4.49 5.18
CA ILE A 17 -13.55 5.51 4.14
C ILE A 17 -15.03 5.52 3.73
N THR A 18 -15.65 6.69 3.72
CA THR A 18 -17.01 6.91 3.23
C THR A 18 -17.04 7.07 1.70
N PHE A 19 -18.19 6.86 1.08
CA PHE A 19 -18.36 7.15 -0.34
C PHE A 19 -18.24 8.67 -0.63
N SER A 20 -18.58 9.52 0.35
CA SER A 20 -18.37 10.98 0.26
C SER A 20 -16.89 11.31 0.14
N GLU A 21 -16.04 10.73 0.98
CA GLU A 21 -14.58 10.91 0.90
C GLU A 21 -14.00 10.40 -0.42
N LEU A 22 -14.48 9.26 -0.94
CA LEU A 22 -14.06 8.79 -2.28
C LEU A 22 -14.46 9.77 -3.37
N ARG A 23 -15.64 10.38 -3.30
CA ARG A 23 -16.08 11.42 -4.22
C ARG A 23 -15.18 12.65 -4.15
N GLU A 24 -14.79 13.08 -2.96
CA GLU A 24 -13.85 14.18 -2.75
C GLU A 24 -12.49 13.89 -3.38
N VAL A 25 -11.96 12.67 -3.19
CA VAL A 25 -10.72 12.23 -3.84
C VAL A 25 -10.84 12.29 -5.37
N PHE A 26 -11.95 11.83 -5.94
CA PHE A 26 -12.17 11.90 -7.40
C PHE A 26 -12.28 13.34 -7.90
N SER A 27 -12.95 14.19 -7.14
CA SER A 27 -13.06 15.63 -7.45
C SER A 27 -11.68 16.30 -7.42
N ALA A 28 -10.91 16.09 -6.36
CA ALA A 28 -9.55 16.63 -6.21
C ALA A 28 -8.60 16.10 -7.29
N ALA A 29 -8.73 14.81 -7.67
CA ALA A 29 -7.92 14.22 -8.74
C ALA A 29 -8.24 14.82 -10.12
N THR A 30 -9.51 15.16 -10.40
CA THR A 30 -9.91 15.78 -11.68
C THR A 30 -9.67 17.27 -11.75
N SER A 31 -9.59 17.95 -10.61
CA SER A 31 -9.20 19.37 -10.55
C SER A 31 -7.68 19.61 -10.57
N GLY A 32 -6.89 18.55 -10.40
CA GLY A 32 -5.44 18.67 -10.24
C GLY A 32 -5.00 19.03 -8.82
N ASP A 33 -5.93 19.13 -7.86
CA ASP A 33 -5.63 19.50 -6.48
C ASP A 33 -5.18 18.33 -5.61
N LEU A 34 -5.31 17.08 -6.10
CA LEU A 34 -4.86 15.90 -5.37
C LEU A 34 -3.34 15.77 -5.42
N GLU A 35 -2.71 15.76 -4.25
CA GLU A 35 -1.28 15.43 -4.17
C GLU A 35 -1.08 13.93 -4.44
N VAL A 36 -0.38 13.62 -5.52
CA VAL A 36 -0.10 12.25 -5.96
C VAL A 36 1.40 11.99 -5.96
N THR A 37 1.78 10.76 -5.66
CA THR A 37 3.18 10.34 -5.77
C THR A 37 3.29 9.16 -6.73
N GLU A 38 4.41 9.09 -7.44
CA GLU A 38 4.73 7.94 -8.28
C GLU A 38 4.85 6.68 -7.41
N LYS A 39 4.24 5.59 -7.86
CA LYS A 39 4.50 4.27 -7.31
C LYS A 39 5.74 3.70 -7.98
N ALA A 40 6.87 3.81 -7.31
CA ALA A 40 8.11 3.22 -7.80
C ALA A 40 7.99 1.68 -7.91
N ASP A 41 8.47 1.12 -9.02
CA ASP A 41 8.54 -0.33 -9.26
C ASP A 41 9.92 -0.85 -8.86
N GLY A 42 10.15 -0.95 -7.59
CA GLY A 42 11.42 -1.36 -7.00
C GLY A 42 11.30 -2.52 -6.01
N ILE A 43 12.42 -2.91 -5.45
CA ILE A 43 12.46 -3.90 -4.37
C ILE A 43 12.14 -3.19 -3.06
N ASN A 44 10.97 -3.45 -2.48
CA ASN A 44 10.56 -2.83 -1.23
C ASN A 44 11.46 -3.22 -0.06
N MET A 45 11.85 -2.23 0.75
CA MET A 45 12.71 -2.38 1.92
C MET A 45 12.27 -1.43 3.05
N PHE A 46 12.43 -1.88 4.28
CA PHE A 46 12.37 -1.02 5.45
C PHE A 46 13.76 -0.85 6.02
N PHE A 47 14.09 0.37 6.44
CA PHE A 47 15.34 0.63 7.14
C PHE A 47 15.14 1.56 8.35
N THR A 48 16.04 1.46 9.28
CA THR A 48 16.20 2.37 10.43
C THR A 48 17.67 2.51 10.78
N VAL A 49 18.00 3.46 11.64
CA VAL A 49 19.35 3.61 12.20
C VAL A 49 19.32 3.28 13.68
N ASP A 50 20.21 2.39 14.12
CA ASP A 50 20.31 2.01 15.53
C ASP A 50 21.06 3.08 16.35
N SER A 51 21.11 2.89 17.68
CA SER A 51 21.77 3.83 18.59
C SER A 51 23.28 3.98 18.38
N SER A 52 23.89 3.04 17.66
CA SER A 52 25.31 3.08 17.30
C SER A 52 25.56 3.76 15.95
N GLY A 53 24.47 4.20 15.26
CA GLY A 53 24.56 4.81 13.93
C GLY A 53 24.61 3.80 12.78
N ASN A 54 24.37 2.50 13.04
CA ASN A 54 24.34 1.51 11.99
C ASN A 54 22.95 1.37 11.38
N THR A 55 22.88 1.30 10.05
CA THR A 55 21.64 1.01 9.35
C THR A 55 21.19 -0.41 9.59
N ARG A 56 19.90 -0.57 9.86
CA ARG A 56 19.21 -1.85 10.05
C ARG A 56 18.12 -1.99 9.02
N PHE A 57 17.91 -3.19 8.52
CA PHE A 57 17.05 -3.52 7.40
C PHE A 57 15.99 -4.53 7.78
N ALA A 58 14.80 -4.43 7.17
CA ALA A 58 13.73 -5.39 7.36
C ALA A 58 12.85 -5.52 6.11
N ARG A 59 12.36 -6.74 5.87
CA ARG A 59 11.40 -7.05 4.81
C ARG A 59 10.01 -7.44 5.37
N ASN A 60 9.93 -7.63 6.68
CA ASN A 60 8.71 -8.11 7.33
C ASN A 60 8.64 -7.67 8.80
N SER A 61 7.43 -7.72 9.38
CA SER A 61 7.15 -7.30 10.75
C SER A 61 7.93 -8.11 11.80
N THR A 62 8.30 -9.35 11.51
CA THR A 62 9.11 -10.18 12.41
C THR A 62 10.53 -9.63 12.48
N GLU A 63 11.11 -9.24 11.35
CA GLU A 63 12.44 -8.62 11.33
C GLU A 63 12.41 -7.25 12.01
N ILE A 64 11.37 -6.42 11.77
CA ILE A 64 11.16 -5.16 12.51
C ILE A 64 11.08 -5.40 14.01
N LYS A 65 10.29 -6.39 14.46
CA LYS A 65 10.14 -6.77 15.86
C LYS A 65 11.48 -7.12 16.51
N ASN A 66 12.35 -7.77 15.75
CA ASN A 66 13.68 -8.21 16.21
C ASN A 66 14.76 -7.13 16.06
N GLY A 67 14.40 -5.89 15.70
CA GLY A 67 15.32 -4.77 15.55
C GLY A 67 16.05 -4.70 14.21
N GLY A 68 15.61 -5.50 13.24
CA GLY A 68 16.16 -5.55 11.89
C GLY A 68 17.45 -6.37 11.75
N LEU A 69 17.87 -6.52 10.51
CA LEU A 69 19.07 -7.24 10.11
C LEU A 69 20.20 -6.25 9.82
N THR A 70 21.43 -6.67 10.03
CA THR A 70 22.61 -5.95 9.54
C THR A 70 22.69 -6.02 8.02
N GLN A 71 23.42 -5.10 7.38
CA GLN A 71 23.70 -5.15 5.95
C GLN A 71 24.22 -6.53 5.51
N ALA A 72 25.25 -7.05 6.17
CA ALA A 72 25.83 -8.35 5.86
C ALA A 72 24.82 -9.51 5.96
N LYS A 73 23.93 -9.48 6.97
CA LYS A 73 22.91 -10.52 7.15
C LYS A 73 21.81 -10.39 6.10
N MET A 74 21.38 -9.17 5.78
CA MET A 74 20.39 -8.94 4.73
C MET A 74 20.91 -9.43 3.38
N THR A 75 22.12 -9.04 2.98
CA THR A 75 22.76 -9.51 1.74
C THR A 75 22.89 -11.03 1.71
N SER A 76 23.33 -11.65 2.83
CA SER A 76 23.51 -13.10 2.88
C SER A 76 22.22 -13.90 2.70
N ASN A 77 21.07 -13.34 3.06
CA ASN A 77 19.76 -14.00 2.90
C ASN A 77 19.35 -14.14 1.42
N TYR A 78 19.94 -13.36 0.54
CA TYR A 78 19.65 -13.37 -0.92
C TYR A 78 20.76 -14.01 -1.75
N ARG A 79 21.80 -14.59 -1.10
CA ARG A 79 22.91 -15.25 -1.80
C ARG A 79 22.38 -16.39 -2.68
N GLY A 80 22.75 -16.39 -3.95
CA GLY A 80 22.28 -17.34 -4.97
C GLY A 80 20.87 -17.09 -5.50
N HIS A 81 20.18 -16.03 -5.04
CA HIS A 81 18.90 -15.62 -5.60
C HIS A 81 19.11 -14.69 -6.80
N GLY A 82 18.19 -14.72 -7.78
CA GLY A 82 18.28 -13.82 -8.96
C GLY A 82 18.31 -12.32 -8.63
N ALA A 83 17.82 -11.93 -7.44
CA ALA A 83 17.88 -10.56 -6.93
C ALA A 83 19.08 -10.29 -6.00
N GLU A 84 20.08 -11.19 -5.92
CA GLU A 84 21.23 -11.05 -5.01
C GLU A 84 21.95 -9.71 -5.21
N ARG A 85 22.29 -9.40 -6.46
CA ARG A 85 23.01 -8.17 -6.79
C ARG A 85 22.21 -6.90 -6.47
N PRO A 86 20.95 -6.74 -6.93
CA PRO A 86 20.12 -5.59 -6.54
C PRO A 86 19.96 -5.41 -5.04
N PHE A 87 19.84 -6.51 -4.29
CA PHE A 87 19.77 -6.44 -2.82
C PHE A 87 21.08 -5.97 -2.20
N ALA A 88 22.20 -6.53 -2.60
CA ALA A 88 23.51 -6.19 -2.04
C ALA A 88 23.83 -4.71 -2.30
N GLU A 89 23.67 -4.27 -3.53
CA GLU A 89 23.98 -2.90 -3.95
C GLU A 89 22.98 -1.89 -3.36
N GLY A 90 21.66 -2.19 -3.35
CA GLY A 90 20.65 -1.30 -2.80
C GLY A 90 20.79 -1.12 -1.28
N VAL A 91 21.07 -2.19 -0.54
CA VAL A 91 21.32 -2.15 0.90
C VAL A 91 22.59 -1.35 1.23
N GLU A 92 23.63 -1.46 0.41
CA GLU A 92 24.84 -0.67 0.53
C GLU A 92 24.56 0.81 0.23
N ALA A 93 23.82 1.09 -0.85
CA ALA A 93 23.43 2.47 -1.21
C ALA A 93 22.63 3.14 -0.09
N ILE A 94 21.63 2.45 0.49
CA ILE A 94 20.88 2.96 1.65
C ILE A 94 21.83 3.27 2.80
N SER A 95 22.76 2.36 3.12
CA SER A 95 23.71 2.58 4.23
C SER A 95 24.60 3.81 4.02
N GLN A 96 24.97 4.12 2.78
CA GLN A 96 25.76 5.30 2.45
C GLN A 96 24.91 6.58 2.41
N LEU A 97 23.69 6.53 1.85
CA LEU A 97 22.76 7.66 1.79
C LEU A 97 22.24 8.06 3.16
N VAL A 98 22.08 7.10 4.09
CA VAL A 98 21.51 7.31 5.43
C VAL A 98 22.64 7.19 6.46
N SER A 99 23.59 8.08 6.41
CA SER A 99 24.62 8.19 7.45
C SER A 99 24.01 8.71 8.76
N LYS A 100 24.72 8.53 9.88
CA LYS A 100 24.31 9.07 11.18
C LYS A 100 24.03 10.57 11.15
N ASP A 101 24.75 11.31 10.31
CA ASP A 101 24.65 12.76 10.21
C ASP A 101 23.38 13.22 9.48
N TYR A 102 22.77 12.34 8.68
CA TYR A 102 21.52 12.60 7.95
C TYR A 102 20.27 12.06 8.64
N TRP A 103 20.44 11.29 9.73
CA TRP A 103 19.29 10.73 10.46
C TRP A 103 18.63 11.82 11.31
N PRO A 104 17.34 12.16 11.05
CA PRO A 104 16.70 13.30 11.69
C PRO A 104 16.66 13.20 13.22
N LEU A 105 16.87 14.30 13.90
CA LEU A 105 16.65 14.39 15.34
C LEU A 105 15.19 14.05 15.65
N GLY A 106 14.99 13.17 16.63
CA GLY A 106 13.67 12.67 17.01
C GLY A 106 13.27 11.34 16.36
N PHE A 107 13.97 10.88 15.33
CA PHE A 107 13.86 9.49 14.91
C PHE A 107 14.58 8.58 15.90
N SER A 108 13.89 7.53 16.31
CA SER A 108 14.44 6.48 17.16
C SER A 108 14.57 5.17 16.36
N ARG A 109 15.27 4.19 16.90
CA ARG A 109 15.33 2.82 16.35
C ARG A 109 13.96 2.12 16.16
N LYS A 110 12.87 2.73 16.66
CA LYS A 110 11.50 2.26 16.47
C LYS A 110 10.82 2.89 15.25
N ASN A 111 11.46 3.87 14.64
CA ASN A 111 10.97 4.53 13.46
C ASN A 111 11.60 3.88 12.23
N TRP A 112 10.78 3.36 11.36
CA TRP A 112 11.19 2.66 10.15
C TRP A 112 10.74 3.43 8.93
N VAL A 113 11.65 3.62 8.00
CA VAL A 113 11.40 4.23 6.72
C VAL A 113 11.15 3.13 5.70
N ASN A 114 10.08 3.26 4.95
CA ASN A 114 9.77 2.39 3.81
C ASN A 114 10.36 2.99 2.54
N CYS A 115 11.01 2.17 1.73
CA CYS A 115 11.55 2.58 0.44
C CYS A 115 11.46 1.47 -0.59
N ASP A 116 11.61 1.87 -1.86
CA ASP A 116 11.89 0.96 -2.96
C ASP A 116 13.33 1.18 -3.47
N MET A 117 14.02 0.07 -3.73
CA MET A 117 15.33 0.02 -4.34
C MET A 117 15.16 -0.28 -5.83
N ILE A 118 15.47 0.68 -6.69
CA ILE A 118 15.40 0.56 -8.15
C ILE A 118 16.80 0.25 -8.68
N HIS A 119 16.93 -0.79 -9.49
CA HIS A 119 18.19 -1.16 -10.10
C HIS A 119 18.07 -1.21 -11.63
N LYS A 120 18.75 -0.31 -12.33
CA LYS A 120 18.61 -0.14 -13.79
C LYS A 120 18.99 -1.37 -14.62
N GLU A 121 19.93 -2.19 -14.15
CA GLU A 121 20.37 -3.41 -14.84
C GLU A 121 19.56 -4.65 -14.44
N HIS A 122 18.77 -4.57 -13.38
CA HIS A 122 17.92 -5.63 -12.87
C HIS A 122 16.50 -5.11 -12.58
N PRO A 123 15.78 -4.62 -13.59
CA PRO A 123 14.45 -4.09 -13.43
C PRO A 123 13.48 -5.18 -12.94
N GLN A 124 12.44 -4.78 -12.21
CA GLN A 124 11.34 -5.69 -11.91
C GLN A 124 10.38 -5.75 -13.11
N THR A 125 9.45 -4.83 -13.20
CA THR A 125 8.51 -4.73 -14.32
C THR A 125 8.86 -3.55 -15.23
N LEU A 126 9.29 -2.43 -14.62
CA LEU A 126 9.62 -1.19 -15.33
C LEU A 126 11.12 -0.99 -15.44
N HIS A 127 11.56 -0.50 -16.60
CA HIS A 127 12.94 -0.16 -16.86
C HIS A 127 13.20 1.31 -16.52
N TYR A 128 14.03 1.54 -15.52
CA TYR A 128 14.52 2.87 -15.17
C TYR A 128 15.91 3.11 -15.73
N SER A 129 16.20 4.36 -16.08
CA SER A 129 17.52 4.76 -16.62
C SER A 129 18.62 4.82 -15.56
N GLU A 130 18.26 4.81 -14.28
CA GLU A 130 19.17 4.99 -13.15
C GLU A 130 18.91 4.00 -12.01
N CYS A 131 19.88 3.88 -11.11
CA CYS A 131 19.66 3.21 -9.83
C CYS A 131 19.22 4.23 -8.79
N ALA A 132 18.19 3.89 -8.01
CA ALA A 132 17.60 4.82 -7.05
C ALA A 132 17.14 4.16 -5.75
N ILE A 133 17.14 4.95 -4.69
CA ILE A 133 16.44 4.66 -3.43
C ILE A 133 15.32 5.68 -3.31
N VAL A 134 14.09 5.24 -3.47
CA VAL A 134 12.90 6.10 -3.35
C VAL A 134 12.25 5.83 -2.01
N ILE A 135 12.26 6.81 -1.09
CA ILE A 135 11.60 6.67 0.20
C ILE A 135 10.14 7.13 0.11
N HIS A 136 9.23 6.39 0.73
CA HIS A 136 7.78 6.64 0.60
C HIS A 136 7.17 7.24 1.86
N ASN A 137 7.49 6.68 3.02
CA ASN A 137 6.97 7.13 4.30
C ASN A 137 7.83 6.62 5.46
N ALA A 138 7.56 7.19 6.65
CA ALA A 138 8.09 6.67 7.89
C ALA A 138 6.95 6.26 8.83
N SER A 139 7.18 5.22 9.62
CA SER A 139 6.21 4.75 10.62
C SER A 139 6.89 4.29 11.89
N ALA A 140 6.23 4.54 13.03
CA ALA A 140 6.67 4.05 14.33
C ALA A 140 6.16 2.62 14.55
N TRP A 141 6.98 1.78 15.18
CA TRP A 141 6.67 0.38 15.43
C TRP A 141 6.96 -0.01 16.88
N SER A 142 6.11 -0.87 17.44
CA SER A 142 6.32 -1.46 18.76
C SER A 142 5.93 -2.93 18.73
N ALA A 143 6.82 -3.81 19.19
CA ALA A 143 6.60 -5.26 19.20
C ALA A 143 6.15 -5.86 17.85
N GLY A 144 6.59 -5.28 16.73
CA GLY A 144 6.23 -5.74 15.37
C GLY A 144 4.85 -5.26 14.90
N LYS A 145 4.24 -4.30 15.59
CA LYS A 145 3.00 -3.63 15.18
C LYS A 145 3.27 -2.16 14.87
N ARG A 146 2.69 -1.67 13.78
CA ARG A 146 2.70 -0.25 13.42
C ARG A 146 1.85 0.54 14.42
N LEU A 147 2.35 1.71 14.81
CA LEU A 147 1.64 2.65 15.67
C LEU A 147 1.00 3.75 14.79
N SER A 148 -0.30 3.69 14.59
CA SER A 148 -1.04 4.57 13.68
C SER A 148 -1.15 6.04 14.13
N ARG A 149 -0.92 6.31 15.42
CA ARG A 149 -1.10 7.65 15.99
C ARG A 149 0.19 8.46 16.16
N VAL A 150 1.31 7.96 15.63
CA VAL A 150 2.60 8.67 15.71
C VAL A 150 2.83 9.38 14.38
N ASP A 151 2.73 10.69 14.40
CA ASP A 151 3.06 11.53 13.24
C ASP A 151 4.58 11.71 13.15
N LEU A 152 5.14 11.28 12.03
CA LEU A 152 6.56 11.40 11.69
C LEU A 152 6.79 12.28 10.44
N SER A 153 5.77 12.95 9.95
CA SER A 153 5.80 13.68 8.68
C SER A 153 6.93 14.71 8.63
N LYS A 154 7.11 15.48 9.71
CA LYS A 154 8.18 16.49 9.79
C LYS A 154 9.58 15.85 9.67
N GLN A 155 9.85 14.81 10.42
CA GLN A 155 11.14 14.11 10.41
C GLN A 155 11.37 13.41 9.07
N PHE A 156 10.30 12.83 8.51
CA PHE A 156 10.36 12.20 7.21
C PHE A 156 10.68 13.21 6.10
N ASN A 157 10.06 14.39 6.10
CA ASN A 157 10.35 15.42 5.10
C ASN A 157 11.80 15.89 5.16
N ILE A 158 12.36 16.08 6.37
CA ILE A 158 13.79 16.41 6.54
C ILE A 158 14.68 15.30 5.94
N LEU A 159 14.35 14.03 6.20
CA LEU A 159 15.09 12.90 5.63
C LEU A 159 14.97 12.87 4.11
N ALA A 160 13.77 13.09 3.56
CA ALA A 160 13.51 13.10 2.14
C ALA A 160 14.30 14.21 1.42
N GLU A 161 14.31 15.41 1.98
CA GLU A 161 15.11 16.53 1.46
C GLU A 161 16.62 16.20 1.48
N ASN A 162 17.11 15.66 2.59
CA ASN A 162 18.53 15.30 2.72
C ASN A 162 18.93 14.21 1.72
N ILE A 163 18.19 13.12 1.63
CA ILE A 163 18.48 12.01 0.71
C ILE A 163 18.47 12.50 -0.74
N SER A 164 17.52 13.35 -1.12
CA SER A 164 17.35 13.80 -2.51
C SER A 164 18.51 14.69 -3.01
N GLN A 165 19.38 15.13 -2.12
CA GLN A 165 20.58 15.90 -2.48
C GLN A 165 21.82 15.03 -2.71
N HIS A 166 21.71 13.71 -2.50
CA HIS A 166 22.87 12.84 -2.47
C HIS A 166 22.80 11.74 -3.53
N THR A 167 23.98 11.46 -4.06
CA THR A 167 24.23 10.32 -4.95
C THR A 167 25.45 9.59 -4.43
N VAL A 168 25.38 8.30 -4.33
CA VAL A 168 26.45 7.44 -3.81
C VAL A 168 26.89 6.41 -4.86
N PRO A 169 28.21 6.15 -4.96
CA PRO A 169 28.72 5.13 -5.86
C PRO A 169 28.68 3.75 -5.18
N VAL A 170 28.09 2.76 -5.85
CA VAL A 170 28.13 1.37 -5.42
C VAL A 170 28.45 0.48 -6.63
N ASN A 171 29.54 -0.26 -6.59
CA ASN A 171 29.99 -1.18 -7.64
C ASN A 171 30.02 -0.58 -9.06
N GLY A 172 30.43 0.68 -9.17
CA GLY A 172 30.52 1.40 -10.44
C GLY A 172 29.19 1.99 -10.95
N LEU A 173 28.12 1.83 -10.22
CA LEU A 173 26.83 2.47 -10.49
C LEU A 173 26.61 3.65 -9.55
N SER A 174 25.99 4.72 -10.07
CA SER A 174 25.52 5.85 -9.26
C SER A 174 24.13 5.55 -8.75
N TRP A 175 23.93 5.64 -7.45
CA TRP A 175 22.65 5.46 -6.77
C TRP A 175 22.16 6.81 -6.25
N HIS A 176 20.99 7.21 -6.70
CA HIS A 176 20.37 8.48 -6.35
C HIS A 176 19.37 8.27 -5.21
N GLY A 177 19.34 9.20 -4.24
CA GLY A 177 18.31 9.24 -3.24
C GLY A 177 17.13 10.08 -3.72
N TYR A 178 15.91 9.65 -3.46
CA TYR A 178 14.68 10.41 -3.72
C TYR A 178 13.73 10.33 -2.54
N GLY A 179 13.10 11.46 -2.22
CA GLY A 179 11.85 11.50 -1.48
C GLY A 179 10.70 10.93 -2.31
N PRO A 180 9.45 11.04 -1.81
CA PRO A 180 8.28 10.71 -2.63
C PRO A 180 8.27 11.55 -3.90
N ILE A 181 8.27 10.90 -5.06
CA ILE A 181 8.28 11.59 -6.35
C ILE A 181 6.86 12.13 -6.58
N LYS A 182 6.70 13.44 -6.48
CA LYS A 182 5.39 14.08 -6.68
C LYS A 182 5.05 14.13 -8.16
N VAL A 183 3.80 13.82 -8.47
CA VAL A 183 3.23 13.92 -9.82
C VAL A 183 2.15 14.98 -9.80
N GLU A 184 2.26 15.99 -10.66
CA GLU A 184 1.23 16.99 -10.84
C GLU A 184 0.15 16.45 -11.78
N LEU A 185 -1.09 16.42 -11.30
CA LEU A 185 -2.24 16.08 -12.12
C LEU A 185 -2.75 17.32 -12.85
N PRO A 186 -3.05 17.24 -14.15
CA PRO A 186 -3.67 18.36 -14.86
C PRO A 186 -5.15 18.49 -14.47
N ASP A 187 -5.69 19.71 -14.60
CA ASP A 187 -7.11 19.96 -14.48
C ASP A 187 -7.87 19.34 -15.67
N VAL A 188 -8.70 18.35 -15.38
CA VAL A 188 -9.53 17.62 -16.33
C VAL A 188 -11.02 17.62 -15.94
N ARG A 189 -11.46 18.61 -15.14
CA ARG A 189 -12.85 18.71 -14.63
C ARG A 189 -13.90 18.61 -15.73
N GLY A 190 -13.63 19.15 -16.91
CA GLY A 190 -14.54 19.09 -18.07
C GLY A 190 -14.67 17.71 -18.72
N SER A 191 -13.89 16.70 -18.30
CA SER A 191 -13.89 15.37 -18.92
C SER A 191 -15.10 14.48 -18.56
N GLY A 192 -15.87 14.84 -17.54
CA GLY A 192 -17.01 14.05 -17.05
C GLY A 192 -16.66 12.78 -16.27
N ILE A 193 -15.36 12.53 -15.99
CA ILE A 193 -14.89 11.29 -15.34
C ILE A 193 -15.47 11.16 -13.93
N SER A 194 -15.46 12.22 -13.13
CA SER A 194 -16.03 12.22 -11.77
C SER A 194 -17.54 11.96 -11.80
N THR A 195 -18.27 12.61 -12.70
CA THR A 195 -19.72 12.41 -12.87
C THR A 195 -20.06 10.96 -13.20
N GLU A 196 -19.24 10.32 -14.04
CA GLU A 196 -19.44 8.91 -14.38
C GLU A 196 -19.19 7.98 -13.20
N ALA A 197 -18.16 8.25 -12.39
CA ALA A 197 -17.87 7.49 -11.17
C ALA A 197 -19.00 7.67 -10.13
N GLU A 198 -19.49 8.90 -9.94
CA GLU A 198 -20.65 9.17 -9.08
C GLU A 198 -21.91 8.43 -9.54
N ALA A 199 -22.18 8.42 -10.84
CA ALA A 199 -23.32 7.67 -11.39
C ALA A 199 -23.20 6.17 -11.11
N ALA A 200 -21.99 5.62 -11.18
CA ALA A 200 -21.75 4.21 -10.85
C ALA A 200 -21.97 3.92 -9.35
N PHE A 201 -21.60 4.82 -8.45
CA PHE A 201 -21.93 4.70 -7.03
C PHE A 201 -23.42 4.79 -6.75
N ARG A 202 -24.15 5.68 -7.43
CA ARG A 202 -25.62 5.76 -7.30
C ARG A 202 -26.32 4.46 -7.65
N VAL A 203 -25.85 3.74 -8.68
CA VAL A 203 -26.35 2.40 -9.02
C VAL A 203 -26.10 1.41 -7.87
N ILE A 204 -24.99 1.50 -7.17
CA ILE A 204 -24.73 0.69 -5.98
C ILE A 204 -25.73 1.05 -4.88
N PHE A 205 -25.96 2.34 -4.60
CA PHE A 205 -26.87 2.79 -3.55
C PHE A 205 -28.33 2.34 -3.81
N GLU A 206 -28.79 2.42 -5.05
CA GLU A 206 -30.12 1.95 -5.45
C GLU A 206 -30.30 0.44 -5.16
N ASN A 207 -29.24 -0.34 -5.30
CA ASN A 207 -29.30 -1.79 -5.09
C ASN A 207 -29.04 -2.22 -3.64
N THR A 208 -28.44 -1.37 -2.81
CA THR A 208 -27.98 -1.72 -1.46
C THR A 208 -28.71 -0.96 -0.35
N GLY A 209 -29.34 0.17 -0.66
CA GLY A 209 -29.90 1.10 0.31
C GLY A 209 -28.85 1.93 1.05
N LEU A 210 -27.58 1.90 0.61
CA LEU A 210 -26.51 2.74 1.13
C LEU A 210 -26.59 4.15 0.55
N ASP A 211 -25.77 5.06 1.09
CA ASP A 211 -25.68 6.44 0.65
C ASP A 211 -24.23 6.96 0.69
N TRP A 212 -24.06 8.27 0.50
CA TRP A 212 -22.74 8.91 0.49
C TRP A 212 -22.03 8.88 1.85
N GLU A 213 -22.77 8.82 2.94
CA GLU A 213 -22.21 8.78 4.31
C GLU A 213 -21.89 7.34 4.76
N SER A 214 -22.35 6.36 4.01
CA SER A 214 -22.01 4.95 4.27
C SER A 214 -20.53 4.69 3.99
N THR A 215 -19.95 3.77 4.76
CA THR A 215 -18.53 3.40 4.65
C THR A 215 -18.32 2.22 3.69
N LEU A 216 -17.07 1.98 3.31
CA LEU A 216 -16.71 0.74 2.62
C LEU A 216 -16.93 -0.50 3.50
N GLU A 217 -16.88 -0.36 4.83
CA GLU A 217 -17.25 -1.45 5.75
C GLU A 217 -18.72 -1.82 5.60
N ASP A 218 -19.63 -0.83 5.54
CA ASP A 218 -21.06 -1.05 5.36
C ASP A 218 -21.35 -1.76 4.04
N PHE A 219 -20.71 -1.32 2.95
CA PHE A 219 -20.81 -2.00 1.66
C PHE A 219 -20.25 -3.42 1.70
N THR A 220 -19.11 -3.62 2.36
CA THR A 220 -18.48 -4.93 2.51
C THR A 220 -19.38 -5.87 3.32
N TYR A 221 -19.97 -5.37 4.40
CA TYR A 221 -20.94 -6.10 5.21
C TYR A 221 -22.13 -6.55 4.34
N TYR A 222 -22.72 -5.62 3.59
CA TYR A 222 -23.82 -5.92 2.67
C TYR A 222 -23.40 -7.01 1.64
N SER A 223 -22.28 -6.82 0.97
CA SER A 223 -21.79 -7.74 -0.06
C SER A 223 -21.52 -9.13 0.46
N LEU A 224 -20.95 -9.26 1.67
CA LEU A 224 -20.73 -10.56 2.31
C LEU A 224 -22.04 -11.23 2.70
N MET A 225 -23.02 -10.46 3.20
CA MET A 225 -24.33 -10.97 3.57
C MET A 225 -25.19 -11.34 2.35
N ALA A 226 -25.06 -10.62 1.25
CA ALA A 226 -25.76 -10.92 0.00
C ALA A 226 -25.13 -12.09 -0.79
N GLY A 227 -23.84 -12.37 -0.56
CA GLY A 227 -23.06 -13.37 -1.31
C GLY A 227 -22.48 -14.48 -0.42
N ALA A 228 -21.16 -14.55 -0.33
CA ALA A 228 -20.42 -15.70 0.20
C ALA A 228 -20.86 -16.20 1.58
N VAL A 229 -21.30 -15.31 2.47
CA VAL A 229 -21.82 -15.66 3.80
C VAL A 229 -23.32 -15.94 3.73
N GLY A 230 -24.07 -15.16 2.93
CA GLY A 230 -25.51 -15.33 2.74
C GLY A 230 -25.90 -16.72 2.24
N ASP A 231 -25.09 -17.30 1.34
CA ASP A 231 -25.30 -18.62 0.75
C ASP A 231 -25.01 -19.80 1.72
N LEU A 232 -24.52 -19.51 2.92
CA LEU A 232 -24.27 -20.54 3.91
C LEU A 232 -25.59 -20.99 4.56
N ASN A 233 -25.80 -22.30 4.64
CA ASN A 233 -26.94 -22.87 5.36
C ASN A 233 -26.66 -22.93 6.88
N ILE A 234 -26.55 -21.75 7.50
CA ILE A 234 -26.37 -21.54 8.94
C ILE A 234 -27.33 -20.45 9.42
N SER A 235 -27.56 -20.36 10.74
CA SER A 235 -28.48 -19.36 11.28
C SER A 235 -28.02 -17.92 10.95
N HIS A 236 -28.98 -17.00 10.85
CA HIS A 236 -28.72 -15.60 10.56
C HIS A 236 -27.75 -14.97 11.58
N ALA A 237 -27.93 -15.28 12.87
CA ALA A 237 -27.01 -14.81 13.92
C ALA A 237 -25.56 -15.26 13.68
N ARG A 238 -25.34 -16.49 13.21
CA ARG A 238 -23.99 -16.98 12.87
C ARG A 238 -23.42 -16.33 11.61
N LYS A 239 -24.28 -15.97 10.65
CA LYS A 239 -23.86 -15.21 9.47
C LYS A 239 -23.30 -13.85 9.89
N ILE A 240 -24.01 -13.11 10.75
CA ILE A 240 -23.56 -11.84 11.31
C ILE A 240 -22.22 -12.01 12.02
N GLN A 241 -22.10 -12.96 12.94
CA GLN A 241 -20.86 -13.22 13.68
C GLN A 241 -19.70 -13.56 12.74
N LEU A 242 -19.94 -14.27 11.64
CA LEU A 242 -18.91 -14.59 10.65
C LEU A 242 -18.45 -13.35 9.88
N VAL A 243 -19.38 -12.47 9.48
CA VAL A 243 -19.03 -11.20 8.82
C VAL A 243 -18.22 -10.33 9.76
N GLU A 244 -18.62 -10.16 11.02
CA GLU A 244 -17.87 -9.40 12.01
C GLU A 244 -16.45 -9.94 12.23
N ALA A 245 -16.29 -11.28 12.24
CA ALA A 245 -14.98 -11.91 12.34
C ALA A 245 -14.11 -11.67 11.07
N ILE A 246 -14.72 -11.65 9.88
CA ILE A 246 -14.04 -11.35 8.61
C ILE A 246 -13.62 -9.87 8.59
N LEU A 247 -14.49 -8.95 9.00
CA LEU A 247 -14.19 -7.52 9.10
C LEU A 247 -13.13 -7.24 10.19
N GLY A 248 -12.98 -8.13 11.17
CA GLY A 248 -12.02 -8.01 12.26
C GLY A 248 -12.47 -7.05 13.34
N ARG A 249 -13.80 -6.91 13.52
CA ARG A 249 -14.38 -6.06 14.57
C ARG A 249 -13.90 -6.51 15.94
N GLU A 250 -13.66 -5.53 16.82
CA GLU A 250 -13.38 -5.79 18.23
C GLU A 250 -14.54 -6.56 18.86
N ASN A 251 -14.24 -7.55 19.69
CA ASN A 251 -15.22 -8.45 20.32
C ASN A 251 -15.93 -9.45 19.37
N SER A 252 -15.53 -9.56 18.11
CA SER A 252 -16.04 -10.61 17.24
C SER A 252 -15.69 -12.01 17.79
N LEU A 253 -16.61 -12.96 17.61
CA LEU A 253 -16.37 -14.34 18.04
C LEU A 253 -15.23 -14.98 17.25
N ARG A 254 -14.46 -15.83 17.93
CA ARG A 254 -13.43 -16.63 17.24
C ARG A 254 -14.10 -17.61 16.28
N LEU A 255 -13.46 -17.85 15.15
CA LEU A 255 -13.96 -18.75 14.12
C LEU A 255 -14.31 -20.16 14.66
N ILE A 256 -13.57 -20.64 15.67
CA ILE A 256 -13.84 -21.92 16.31
C ILE A 256 -15.19 -21.93 17.05
N ASP A 257 -15.55 -20.82 17.67
CA ASP A 257 -16.80 -20.68 18.40
C ASP A 257 -17.99 -20.55 17.44
N ILE A 258 -17.82 -19.85 16.31
CA ILE A 258 -18.84 -19.76 15.24
C ILE A 258 -19.16 -21.14 14.65
N LYS A 259 -18.15 -22.01 14.54
CA LYS A 259 -18.29 -23.37 13.97
C LYS A 259 -18.88 -24.40 14.93
N LYS A 260 -18.92 -24.11 16.22
CA LYS A 260 -19.36 -25.07 17.25
C LYS A 260 -20.78 -25.59 16.98
N GLY A 261 -20.91 -26.91 16.88
CA GLY A 261 -22.21 -27.60 16.63
C GLY A 261 -22.71 -27.48 15.18
N LEU A 262 -21.91 -27.02 14.23
CA LEU A 262 -22.20 -27.11 12.80
C LEU A 262 -21.84 -28.52 12.28
N LEU A 263 -22.58 -28.98 11.26
CA LEU A 263 -22.19 -30.16 10.49
C LEU A 263 -20.80 -29.93 9.84
N PRO A 264 -19.98 -30.99 9.65
CA PRO A 264 -18.61 -30.87 9.13
C PRO A 264 -18.50 -30.07 7.83
N GLU A 265 -19.44 -30.27 6.91
CA GLU A 265 -19.50 -29.56 5.63
C GLU A 265 -19.68 -28.04 5.78
N TYR A 266 -20.58 -27.60 6.67
CA TYR A 266 -20.79 -26.18 6.96
C TYR A 266 -19.63 -25.59 7.73
N ALA A 267 -19.08 -26.33 8.70
CA ALA A 267 -17.88 -25.92 9.43
C ALA A 267 -16.66 -25.73 8.49
N ALA A 268 -16.52 -26.58 7.47
CA ALA A 268 -15.48 -26.45 6.44
C ALA A 268 -15.68 -25.19 5.58
N ARG A 269 -16.90 -24.91 5.12
CA ARG A 269 -17.23 -23.69 4.36
C ARG A 269 -17.00 -22.42 5.18
N VAL A 270 -17.44 -22.38 6.43
CA VAL A 270 -17.16 -21.28 7.37
C VAL A 270 -15.67 -21.09 7.54
N SER A 271 -14.88 -22.16 7.65
CA SER A 271 -13.43 -22.09 7.73
C SER A 271 -12.79 -21.54 6.45
N ALA A 272 -13.31 -21.93 5.29
CA ALA A 272 -12.80 -21.46 4.00
C ALA A 272 -13.02 -19.96 3.80
N ILE A 273 -14.11 -19.40 4.33
CA ILE A 273 -14.44 -17.97 4.21
C ILE A 273 -13.79 -17.17 5.33
N GLY A 274 -13.93 -17.59 6.59
CA GLY A 274 -13.53 -16.82 7.78
C GLY A 274 -12.07 -16.99 8.22
N ALA A 275 -11.30 -17.90 7.61
CA ALA A 275 -9.90 -18.10 8.00
C ALA A 275 -9.05 -16.83 7.70
N LYS A 276 -8.25 -16.41 8.68
CA LYS A 276 -7.39 -15.21 8.57
C LYS A 276 -6.56 -15.17 7.28
N LYS A 277 -6.03 -16.32 6.83
CA LYS A 277 -5.25 -16.44 5.60
C LYS A 277 -6.04 -16.14 4.32
N ASN A 278 -7.37 -16.22 4.37
CA ASN A 278 -8.25 -15.98 3.23
C ASN A 278 -8.91 -14.59 3.28
N ARG A 279 -8.69 -13.84 4.37
CA ARG A 279 -9.35 -12.56 4.62
C ARG A 279 -9.20 -11.59 3.43
N PHE A 280 -7.98 -11.36 2.98
CA PHE A 280 -7.72 -10.44 1.87
C PHE A 280 -8.49 -10.83 0.60
N ARG A 281 -8.47 -12.11 0.24
CA ARG A 281 -9.23 -12.59 -0.92
C ARG A 281 -10.74 -12.37 -0.76
N VAL A 282 -11.27 -12.67 0.41
CA VAL A 282 -12.72 -12.54 0.67
C VAL A 282 -13.17 -11.09 0.67
N LEU A 283 -12.39 -10.20 1.29
CA LEU A 283 -12.65 -8.76 1.27
C LEU A 283 -12.50 -8.17 -0.14
N GLY A 284 -11.44 -8.56 -0.87
CA GLY A 284 -11.23 -8.13 -2.25
C GLY A 284 -12.38 -8.54 -3.18
N GLU A 285 -12.91 -9.76 -3.04
CA GLU A 285 -14.08 -10.19 -3.82
C GLU A 285 -15.34 -9.39 -3.43
N ALA A 286 -15.56 -9.11 -2.15
CA ALA A 286 -16.69 -8.31 -1.69
C ALA A 286 -16.63 -6.86 -2.18
N LEU A 287 -15.43 -6.27 -2.24
CA LEU A 287 -15.18 -4.89 -2.69
C LEU A 287 -14.96 -4.76 -4.20
N LYS A 288 -14.94 -5.84 -4.94
CA LYS A 288 -14.68 -5.83 -6.40
C LYS A 288 -15.55 -4.85 -7.22
N PRO A 289 -16.84 -4.59 -6.89
CA PRO A 289 -17.61 -3.56 -7.58
C PRO A 289 -17.03 -2.16 -7.40
N ILE A 290 -16.59 -1.84 -6.17
CA ILE A 290 -15.98 -0.55 -5.84
C ILE A 290 -14.61 -0.42 -6.52
N ASP A 291 -13.78 -1.46 -6.40
CA ASP A 291 -12.46 -1.52 -7.03
C ASP A 291 -12.54 -1.31 -8.56
N LYS A 292 -13.55 -1.86 -9.22
CA LYS A 292 -13.80 -1.61 -10.65
C LYS A 292 -14.10 -0.14 -10.95
N ILE A 293 -14.85 0.55 -10.10
CA ILE A 293 -15.16 1.98 -10.28
C ILE A 293 -13.87 2.79 -10.13
N VAL A 294 -13.11 2.54 -9.05
CA VAL A 294 -11.85 3.24 -8.77
C VAL A 294 -10.83 3.00 -9.89
N THR A 295 -10.64 1.75 -10.32
CA THR A 295 -9.72 1.39 -11.41
C THR A 295 -10.13 2.04 -12.73
N ARG A 296 -11.44 2.05 -13.05
CA ARG A 296 -11.95 2.70 -14.26
C ARG A 296 -11.76 4.21 -14.22
N PHE A 297 -12.02 4.83 -13.08
CA PHE A 297 -11.75 6.24 -12.85
C PHE A 297 -10.27 6.56 -13.08
N GLY A 298 -9.37 5.86 -12.40
CA GLY A 298 -7.92 6.02 -12.55
C GLY A 298 -7.46 5.86 -14.00
N SER A 299 -7.91 4.79 -14.69
CA SER A 299 -7.56 4.54 -16.10
C SER A 299 -8.03 5.65 -17.04
N LYS A 300 -9.18 6.28 -16.76
CA LYS A 300 -9.68 7.42 -17.55
C LYS A 300 -8.93 8.70 -17.22
N LEU A 301 -8.67 8.95 -15.95
CA LEU A 301 -7.86 10.07 -15.50
C LEU A 301 -6.52 10.07 -16.24
N LEU A 302 -5.82 8.95 -16.24
CA LEU A 302 -4.55 8.79 -16.93
C LEU A 302 -4.62 9.05 -18.43
N ARG A 303 -5.62 8.49 -19.12
CA ARG A 303 -5.75 8.73 -20.57
C ARG A 303 -5.96 10.22 -20.88
N ASN A 304 -6.69 10.92 -20.03
CA ASN A 304 -6.90 12.36 -20.20
C ASN A 304 -5.63 13.16 -19.84
N THR A 305 -4.92 12.74 -18.81
CA THR A 305 -3.62 13.28 -18.41
C THR A 305 -2.58 13.03 -19.49
N HIS A 306 -2.49 11.80 -20.00
CA HIS A 306 -1.58 11.40 -21.07
C HIS A 306 -1.80 12.21 -22.37
N SER A 307 -3.04 12.47 -22.78
CA SER A 307 -3.32 13.28 -23.97
C SER A 307 -2.86 14.75 -23.83
N ILE A 308 -2.73 15.26 -22.61
CA ILE A 308 -2.22 16.60 -22.33
C ILE A 308 -0.69 16.57 -22.23
N LEU A 309 -0.11 15.52 -21.66
CA LEU A 309 1.35 15.34 -21.45
C LEU A 309 2.10 14.93 -22.72
N ILE A 310 1.45 14.30 -23.71
CA ILE A 310 2.04 13.94 -25.02
C ILE A 310 2.52 15.19 -25.82
N LYS A 311 2.26 16.39 -25.38
CA LYS A 311 2.89 17.59 -25.95
C LYS A 311 4.37 17.73 -25.59
N ASN A 312 4.92 16.92 -24.66
CA ASN A 312 6.33 16.84 -24.30
C ASN A 312 6.79 15.38 -24.22
N PRO A 313 7.85 14.96 -24.96
CA PRO A 313 8.01 13.56 -25.32
C PRO A 313 8.76 12.70 -24.28
N ILE A 314 8.38 11.44 -24.25
CA ILE A 314 9.11 10.19 -23.90
C ILE A 314 9.43 9.95 -22.41
N GLU A 315 10.09 10.84 -21.68
CA GLU A 315 10.51 10.55 -20.30
C GLU A 315 9.38 10.57 -19.25
N GLU A 316 8.35 11.40 -19.47
CA GLU A 316 7.19 11.47 -18.56
C GLU A 316 6.16 10.36 -18.79
N CYS A 317 6.13 9.80 -20.00
CA CYS A 317 5.22 8.71 -20.35
C CYS A 317 5.50 7.43 -19.59
N ASP A 318 6.78 7.09 -19.40
CA ASP A 318 7.20 5.89 -18.69
C ASP A 318 6.93 6.02 -17.18
N ARG A 319 7.05 7.23 -16.63
CA ARG A 319 6.75 7.53 -15.22
C ARG A 319 5.25 7.42 -14.90
N LEU A 320 4.38 7.87 -15.80
CA LEU A 320 2.94 7.79 -15.61
C LEU A 320 2.38 6.37 -15.78
N GLN A 321 2.96 5.55 -16.64
CA GLN A 321 2.61 4.12 -16.72
C GLN A 321 2.92 3.40 -15.42
N ALA A 322 4.01 3.76 -14.74
CA ALA A 322 4.39 3.21 -13.44
C ALA A 322 3.39 3.53 -12.33
N ALA A 323 2.83 4.74 -12.33
CA ALA A 323 1.87 5.19 -11.31
C ALA A 323 0.50 4.47 -11.38
N CYS A 324 0.23 3.68 -12.41
CA CYS A 324 -1.10 3.20 -12.77
C CYS A 324 -1.26 1.70 -12.86
N ILE A 325 -0.22 0.96 -12.62
CA ILE A 325 -0.23 -0.49 -12.47
C ILE A 325 -0.24 -0.86 -10.98
#